data_8aff6ecfd144e0ef84681b07d670ca4e
#
_entry.id   8aff6ecfd144e0ef84681b07d670ca4e
#
_cell.length_a   1.000
_cell.length_b   1.000
_cell.length_c   1.000
_cell.angle_alpha   90.00
_cell.angle_beta   90.00
_cell.angle_gamma   90.00
#
_symmetry.space_group_name_H-M   'P 1'
#
loop_
_entity.id
_entity.type
_entity.pdbx_description
1 polymer ?
#
loop_
_entity_poly.entity_id
_entity_poly.type
_entity_poly.pdbx_seq_one_letter_code
_entity_poly.pdbx_strand_id
1 'polypeptide(L)'
;AGATAVFYPKFSASNFWKWATECEATCVNMLGAVSEYLWAAEPGEWDKRHGVRMVLSGPAPKQIKEFQERFNTRVIDGYGSTEMGMALWNDPEDTRPGGSGYPMEGYYLELRDPENTSRVMRPFWDPGESPRPPDDAKGLLFIKPLIPHTTLNEYFKDERRTREAFDDDGFFNSDDLFARGIDGRYYFVGRFSRIRVSGENVDPIAVQDVAMQYEAIQEAVAVGIRLPNVSDDEIKLNVTLKQGATFDPVEFSKWMAEKVMVAMVPRFIEVYEDGFPVTATQKIKVAEIKEITDKTWDRQKAGLKFSARK
;
A
#
# COMPACT_ATOMS: atom_id res chain seq x y z
N ALA A 1 -0.64 1.83 -30.21
CA ALA A 1 0.82 1.76 -30.04
C ALA A 1 1.45 0.63 -30.87
N GLY A 2 0.66 -0.29 -31.46
CA GLY A 2 1.16 -1.37 -32.32
C GLY A 2 1.83 -2.53 -31.57
N ALA A 3 1.71 -2.58 -30.25
CA ALA A 3 2.22 -3.69 -29.45
C ALA A 3 1.19 -4.82 -29.32
N THR A 4 1.67 -6.06 -29.17
CA THR A 4 0.82 -7.21 -28.86
C THR A 4 0.72 -7.39 -27.35
N ALA A 5 -0.51 -7.48 -26.82
CA ALA A 5 -0.76 -7.81 -25.42
C ALA A 5 -1.12 -9.31 -25.31
N VAL A 6 -0.43 -10.01 -24.39
CA VAL A 6 -0.68 -11.42 -24.11
C VAL A 6 -1.21 -11.55 -22.69
N PHE A 7 -2.32 -12.25 -22.52
CA PHE A 7 -2.96 -12.47 -21.24
C PHE A 7 -3.04 -13.96 -20.92
N TYR A 8 -2.75 -14.30 -19.68
CA TYR A 8 -2.94 -15.65 -19.16
C TYR A 8 -4.13 -15.68 -18.19
N PRO A 9 -4.94 -16.72 -18.19
CA PRO A 9 -6.13 -16.80 -17.35
C PRO A 9 -5.84 -16.80 -15.84
N LYS A 10 -4.64 -17.23 -15.45
CA LYS A 10 -4.25 -17.39 -14.06
C LYS A 10 -2.75 -17.17 -13.90
N PHE A 11 -2.35 -16.49 -12.82
CA PHE A 11 -0.95 -16.37 -12.42
C PHE A 11 -0.38 -17.72 -11.96
N SER A 12 0.88 -17.98 -12.30
CA SER A 12 1.65 -19.13 -11.83
C SER A 12 3.11 -18.74 -11.70
N ALA A 13 3.63 -18.70 -10.48
CA ALA A 13 5.02 -18.33 -10.23
C ALA A 13 6.00 -19.28 -10.94
N SER A 14 5.73 -20.59 -10.96
CA SER A 14 6.58 -21.60 -11.60
C SER A 14 6.58 -21.55 -13.13
N ASN A 15 5.53 -21.00 -13.74
CA ASN A 15 5.41 -20.94 -15.20
C ASN A 15 5.61 -19.53 -15.76
N PHE A 16 5.69 -18.51 -14.94
CA PHE A 16 5.70 -17.12 -15.38
C PHE A 16 6.78 -16.83 -16.43
N TRP A 17 8.02 -17.12 -16.10
CA TRP A 17 9.15 -16.86 -17.00
C TRP A 17 9.17 -17.80 -18.22
N LYS A 18 8.70 -19.03 -18.06
CA LYS A 18 8.46 -19.96 -19.17
C LYS A 18 7.46 -19.37 -20.16
N TRP A 19 6.30 -18.92 -19.70
CA TRP A 19 5.29 -18.29 -20.53
C TRP A 19 5.78 -17.00 -21.18
N ALA A 20 6.52 -16.18 -20.45
CA ALA A 20 7.14 -14.97 -21.00
C ALA A 20 8.13 -15.30 -22.14
N THR A 21 8.84 -16.43 -22.05
CA THR A 21 9.72 -16.93 -23.11
C THR A 21 8.92 -17.41 -24.30
N GLU A 22 7.90 -18.25 -24.09
CA GLU A 22 7.07 -18.86 -25.14
C GLU A 22 6.29 -17.81 -25.97
N CYS A 23 5.87 -16.71 -25.36
CA CYS A 23 5.19 -15.62 -26.06
C CYS A 23 6.12 -14.49 -26.51
N GLU A 24 7.44 -14.68 -26.37
CA GLU A 24 8.48 -13.70 -26.76
C GLU A 24 8.25 -12.32 -26.11
N ALA A 25 7.83 -12.30 -24.86
CA ALA A 25 7.55 -11.06 -24.15
C ALA A 25 8.81 -10.21 -23.98
N THR A 26 8.71 -8.92 -24.30
CA THR A 26 9.79 -7.94 -24.11
C THR A 26 9.56 -7.04 -22.89
N CYS A 27 8.31 -6.90 -22.47
CA CYS A 27 7.89 -6.15 -21.28
C CYS A 27 6.80 -6.93 -20.56
N VAL A 28 6.79 -6.84 -19.23
CA VAL A 28 5.73 -7.41 -18.41
C VAL A 28 5.24 -6.39 -17.39
N ASN A 29 3.95 -6.42 -17.13
CA ASN A 29 3.31 -5.64 -16.08
C ASN A 29 2.91 -6.59 -14.96
N MET A 30 3.29 -6.27 -13.72
CA MET A 30 2.96 -7.08 -12.56
C MET A 30 2.62 -6.21 -11.34
N LEU A 31 1.84 -6.77 -10.45
CA LEU A 31 1.61 -6.21 -9.13
C LEU A 31 2.79 -6.54 -8.22
N GLY A 32 3.04 -5.74 -7.19
CA GLY A 32 4.11 -5.99 -6.22
C GLY A 32 4.06 -7.40 -5.60
N ALA A 33 2.86 -7.91 -5.29
CA ALA A 33 2.70 -9.29 -4.80
C ALA A 33 3.24 -10.33 -5.80
N VAL A 34 3.08 -10.11 -7.09
CA VAL A 34 3.61 -11.02 -8.13
C VAL A 34 5.13 -11.05 -8.10
N SER A 35 5.79 -9.89 -7.98
CA SER A 35 7.24 -9.80 -7.88
C SER A 35 7.78 -10.51 -6.63
N GLU A 36 7.07 -10.41 -5.50
CA GLU A 36 7.44 -11.13 -4.27
C GLU A 36 7.29 -12.65 -4.40
N TYR A 37 6.21 -13.13 -5.04
CA TYR A 37 6.05 -14.57 -5.32
C TYR A 37 7.14 -15.10 -6.26
N LEU A 38 7.51 -14.35 -7.30
CA LEU A 38 8.58 -14.75 -8.20
C LEU A 38 9.94 -14.77 -7.50
N TRP A 39 10.16 -13.81 -6.59
CA TRP A 39 11.38 -13.76 -5.79
C TRP A 39 11.49 -14.93 -4.81
N ALA A 40 10.38 -15.27 -4.14
CA ALA A 40 10.31 -16.36 -3.16
C ALA A 40 10.40 -17.76 -3.80
N ALA A 41 10.13 -17.88 -5.10
CA ALA A 41 10.25 -19.15 -5.81
C ALA A 41 11.73 -19.57 -5.92
N GLU A 42 11.96 -20.89 -5.87
CA GLU A 42 13.31 -21.44 -6.10
C GLU A 42 13.85 -21.02 -7.47
N PRO A 43 15.17 -20.72 -7.58
CA PRO A 43 15.77 -20.42 -8.85
C PRO A 43 15.56 -21.53 -9.88
N GLY A 44 15.14 -21.14 -11.09
CA GLY A 44 14.77 -22.05 -12.16
C GLY A 44 15.51 -21.79 -13.48
N GLU A 45 15.42 -22.75 -14.38
CA GLU A 45 16.07 -22.66 -15.69
C GLU A 45 15.53 -21.50 -16.56
N TRP A 46 14.31 -21.03 -16.28
CA TRP A 46 13.63 -19.97 -17.03
C TRP A 46 13.97 -18.57 -16.53
N ASP A 47 14.60 -18.42 -15.36
CA ASP A 47 14.86 -17.12 -14.72
C ASP A 47 15.63 -16.13 -15.63
N LYS A 48 16.45 -16.63 -16.56
CA LYS A 48 17.26 -15.79 -17.48
C LYS A 48 17.09 -16.14 -18.97
N ARG A 49 16.16 -17.03 -19.30
CA ARG A 49 15.97 -17.47 -20.69
C ARG A 49 14.99 -16.60 -21.49
N HIS A 50 14.23 -15.77 -20.83
CA HIS A 50 13.23 -14.90 -21.45
C HIS A 50 13.86 -13.65 -22.09
N GLY A 51 13.11 -13.04 -23.03
CA GLY A 51 13.47 -11.78 -23.67
C GLY A 51 12.97 -10.51 -22.97
N VAL A 52 12.44 -10.63 -21.74
CA VAL A 52 11.86 -9.50 -20.98
C VAL A 52 12.97 -8.55 -20.57
N ARG A 53 12.93 -7.34 -21.13
CA ARG A 53 13.87 -6.27 -20.85
C ARG A 53 13.42 -5.39 -19.68
N MET A 54 12.09 -5.30 -19.48
CA MET A 54 11.48 -4.34 -18.58
C MET A 54 10.30 -4.97 -17.85
N VAL A 55 10.29 -4.77 -16.56
CA VAL A 55 9.20 -5.14 -15.64
C VAL A 55 8.63 -3.86 -15.08
N LEU A 56 7.36 -3.59 -15.34
CA LEU A 56 6.60 -2.56 -14.63
C LEU A 56 5.99 -3.21 -13.40
N SER A 57 6.40 -2.79 -12.21
CA SER A 57 5.91 -3.32 -10.95
C SER A 57 5.53 -2.19 -10.00
N GLY A 58 4.31 -2.16 -9.55
CA GLY A 58 3.83 -1.21 -8.55
C GLY A 58 3.24 -1.93 -7.33
N PRO A 59 3.90 -1.83 -6.15
CA PRO A 59 5.25 -1.32 -5.90
C PRO A 59 6.37 -2.24 -6.42
N ALA A 60 7.59 -1.69 -6.55
CA ALA A 60 8.76 -2.51 -6.86
C ALA A 60 9.08 -3.48 -5.72
N PRO A 61 9.74 -4.62 -6.02
CA PRO A 61 10.21 -5.54 -4.99
C PRO A 61 11.23 -4.84 -4.08
N LYS A 62 11.21 -5.19 -2.79
CA LYS A 62 12.12 -4.59 -1.78
C LYS A 62 13.60 -4.79 -2.15
N GLN A 63 13.92 -5.96 -2.70
CA GLN A 63 15.25 -6.36 -3.16
C GLN A 63 15.40 -6.13 -4.68
N ILE A 64 15.14 -4.91 -5.13
CA ILE A 64 15.08 -4.57 -6.57
C ILE A 64 16.37 -4.92 -7.32
N LYS A 65 17.53 -4.71 -6.72
CA LYS A 65 18.83 -5.01 -7.37
C LYS A 65 19.01 -6.49 -7.60
N GLU A 66 18.83 -7.28 -6.56
CA GLU A 66 18.95 -8.74 -6.59
C GLU A 66 17.91 -9.36 -7.51
N PHE A 67 16.69 -8.80 -7.52
CA PHE A 67 15.62 -9.22 -8.45
C PHE A 67 16.05 -8.99 -9.91
N GLN A 68 16.57 -7.80 -10.21
CA GLN A 68 17.06 -7.48 -11.55
C GLN A 68 18.22 -8.37 -11.99
N GLU A 69 19.15 -8.68 -11.09
CA GLU A 69 20.27 -9.59 -11.35
C GLU A 69 19.80 -11.03 -11.57
N ARG A 70 18.87 -11.53 -10.72
CA ARG A 70 18.35 -12.88 -10.83
C ARG A 70 17.61 -13.10 -12.14
N PHE A 71 16.75 -12.16 -12.51
CA PHE A 71 15.89 -12.31 -13.70
C PHE A 71 16.41 -11.60 -14.94
N ASN A 72 17.61 -11.01 -14.90
CA ASN A 72 18.21 -10.29 -16.01
C ASN A 72 17.24 -9.31 -16.70
N THR A 73 16.57 -8.48 -15.91
CA THR A 73 15.56 -7.52 -16.36
C THR A 73 15.68 -6.21 -15.58
N ARG A 74 15.10 -5.14 -16.09
CA ARG A 74 14.98 -3.86 -15.37
C ARG A 74 13.61 -3.74 -14.76
N VAL A 75 13.53 -3.32 -13.50
CA VAL A 75 12.27 -3.03 -12.82
C VAL A 75 12.05 -1.53 -12.82
N ILE A 76 10.88 -1.12 -13.27
CA ILE A 76 10.42 0.26 -13.19
C ILE A 76 9.27 0.30 -12.22
N ASP A 77 9.42 1.11 -11.18
CA ASP A 77 8.35 1.45 -10.26
C ASP A 77 7.63 2.72 -10.72
N GLY A 78 6.37 2.82 -10.37
CA GLY A 78 5.55 3.98 -10.66
C GLY A 78 4.31 3.99 -9.79
N TYR A 79 3.62 5.11 -9.76
CA TYR A 79 2.39 5.26 -9.02
C TYR A 79 1.25 5.70 -9.92
N GLY A 80 0.16 4.99 -9.80
CA GLY A 80 -1.06 5.27 -10.53
C GLY A 80 -2.25 4.47 -10.02
N SER A 81 -3.41 4.78 -10.52
CA SER A 81 -4.65 4.06 -10.25
C SER A 81 -5.54 4.03 -11.50
N THR A 82 -6.65 3.30 -11.40
CA THR A 82 -7.66 3.27 -12.46
C THR A 82 -8.25 4.67 -12.72
N GLU A 83 -8.33 5.49 -11.68
CA GLU A 83 -8.89 6.83 -11.72
C GLU A 83 -7.99 7.85 -12.41
N MET A 84 -6.67 7.70 -12.28
CA MET A 84 -5.73 8.73 -12.73
C MET A 84 -4.67 8.22 -13.72
N GLY A 85 -4.73 6.94 -14.12
CA GLY A 85 -3.66 6.34 -14.92
C GLY A 85 -2.33 6.33 -14.14
N MET A 86 -1.21 6.47 -14.84
CA MET A 86 0.12 6.57 -14.24
C MET A 86 0.47 8.05 -14.04
N ALA A 87 0.52 8.50 -12.79
CA ALA A 87 0.85 9.88 -12.45
C ALA A 87 2.32 10.10 -12.12
N LEU A 88 2.99 9.06 -11.58
CA LEU A 88 4.41 9.07 -11.27
C LEU A 88 5.10 7.90 -11.96
N TRP A 89 6.34 8.13 -12.37
CA TRP A 89 7.15 7.14 -13.08
C TRP A 89 8.63 7.29 -12.74
N ASN A 90 9.29 6.21 -12.41
CA ASN A 90 10.74 6.22 -12.22
C ASN A 90 11.47 6.18 -13.56
N ASP A 91 12.63 6.82 -13.60
CA ASP A 91 13.56 6.64 -14.71
C ASP A 91 14.02 5.17 -14.75
N PRO A 92 13.94 4.50 -15.91
CA PRO A 92 14.42 3.12 -16.07
C PRO A 92 15.89 2.90 -15.68
N GLU A 93 16.69 3.95 -15.71
CA GLU A 93 18.10 3.92 -15.31
C GLU A 93 18.30 4.19 -13.81
N ASP A 94 17.28 4.70 -13.12
CA ASP A 94 17.34 4.96 -11.68
C ASP A 94 16.97 3.71 -10.87
N THR A 95 17.98 3.04 -10.35
CA THR A 95 17.82 1.82 -9.52
C THR A 95 17.77 2.11 -8.03
N ARG A 96 17.67 3.38 -7.61
CA ARG A 96 17.55 3.72 -6.19
C ARG A 96 16.21 3.23 -5.63
N PRO A 97 16.20 2.49 -4.52
CA PRO A 97 14.96 1.94 -3.97
C PRO A 97 14.06 3.03 -3.37
N GLY A 98 12.78 2.72 -3.26
CA GLY A 98 11.81 3.38 -2.39
C GLY A 98 11.07 4.58 -2.96
N GLY A 99 11.41 5.13 -4.12
CA GLY A 99 10.67 6.24 -4.73
C GLY A 99 9.62 5.77 -5.72
N SER A 100 8.45 6.41 -5.74
CA SER A 100 7.41 6.17 -6.76
C SER A 100 7.65 6.92 -8.06
N GLY A 101 8.69 7.74 -8.13
CA GLY A 101 9.15 8.41 -9.35
C GLY A 101 8.87 9.90 -9.43
N TYR A 102 8.99 10.41 -10.65
CA TYR A 102 8.77 11.81 -11.01
C TYR A 102 7.39 11.99 -11.63
N PRO A 103 6.81 13.22 -11.56
CA PRO A 103 5.57 13.52 -12.28
C PRO A 103 5.69 13.21 -13.76
N MET A 104 4.74 12.45 -14.29
CA MET A 104 4.65 12.22 -15.73
C MET A 104 4.17 13.48 -16.45
N GLU A 105 4.62 13.64 -17.69
CA GLU A 105 4.11 14.67 -18.57
C GLU A 105 2.58 14.57 -18.70
N GLY A 106 1.90 15.71 -18.58
CA GLY A 106 0.45 15.76 -18.58
C GLY A 106 -0.22 15.74 -17.22
N TYR A 107 0.56 15.70 -16.14
CA TYR A 107 0.04 15.85 -14.79
C TYR A 107 0.73 16.96 -14.01
N TYR A 108 -0.06 17.69 -13.23
CA TYR A 108 0.44 18.61 -12.23
C TYR A 108 0.09 18.06 -10.83
N LEU A 109 1.08 17.98 -9.95
CA LEU A 109 0.96 17.35 -8.64
C LEU A 109 1.18 18.36 -7.53
N GLU A 110 0.35 18.27 -6.50
CA GLU A 110 0.51 19.00 -5.24
C GLU A 110 0.50 18.05 -4.06
N LEU A 111 1.32 18.36 -3.05
CA LEU A 111 1.14 17.80 -1.72
C LEU A 111 0.38 18.82 -0.88
N ARG A 112 -0.74 18.41 -0.31
CA ARG A 112 -1.58 19.29 0.50
C ARG A 112 -1.65 18.78 1.94
N ASP A 113 -1.80 19.74 2.86
CA ASP A 113 -1.93 19.45 4.29
C ASP A 113 -3.17 18.57 4.53
N PRO A 114 -3.01 17.40 5.16
CA PRO A 114 -4.13 16.50 5.45
C PRO A 114 -5.22 17.11 6.34
N GLU A 115 -4.86 18.06 7.21
CA GLU A 115 -5.79 18.73 8.11
C GLU A 115 -6.45 19.98 7.44
N ASN A 116 -5.80 20.51 6.40
CA ASN A 116 -6.31 21.65 5.64
C ASN A 116 -5.88 21.57 4.17
N THR A 117 -6.69 20.91 3.35
CA THR A 117 -6.38 20.66 1.94
C THR A 117 -6.30 21.91 1.06
N SER A 118 -6.67 23.10 1.56
CA SER A 118 -6.41 24.37 0.88
C SER A 118 -4.96 24.83 1.00
N ARG A 119 -4.17 24.20 1.89
CA ARG A 119 -2.77 24.53 2.12
C ARG A 119 -1.87 23.61 1.32
N VAL A 120 -1.20 24.14 0.31
CA VAL A 120 -0.16 23.42 -0.43
C VAL A 120 1.10 23.34 0.42
N MET A 121 1.58 22.15 0.64
CA MET A 121 2.83 21.88 1.33
C MET A 121 4.00 21.89 0.34
N ARG A 122 5.12 22.48 0.75
CA ARG A 122 6.35 22.52 -0.07
C ARG A 122 7.57 22.03 0.71
N PRO A 123 7.44 20.99 1.52
CA PRO A 123 8.60 20.47 2.21
C PRO A 123 9.43 19.63 1.23
N PHE A 124 10.74 19.67 1.44
CA PHE A 124 11.66 18.72 0.85
C PHE A 124 12.28 17.89 1.96
N TRP A 125 12.40 16.62 1.72
CA TRP A 125 12.99 15.67 2.63
C TRP A 125 14.21 15.03 1.96
N ASP A 126 15.30 14.85 2.72
CA ASP A 126 16.46 14.13 2.24
C ASP A 126 16.40 12.65 2.65
N PRO A 127 16.14 11.73 1.70
CA PRO A 127 16.14 10.29 1.99
C PRO A 127 17.51 9.76 2.46
N GLY A 128 18.59 10.48 2.17
CA GLY A 128 19.94 10.15 2.63
C GLY A 128 20.19 10.48 4.10
N GLU A 129 19.53 11.49 4.62
CA GLU A 129 19.65 11.90 6.04
C GLU A 129 18.70 11.14 6.96
N SER A 130 17.50 10.80 6.48
CA SER A 130 16.51 10.09 7.26
C SER A 130 15.79 9.04 6.41
N PRO A 131 15.67 7.78 6.87
CA PRO A 131 14.97 6.74 6.13
C PRO A 131 13.44 6.94 6.08
N ARG A 132 12.91 7.87 6.89
CA ARG A 132 11.48 8.21 6.92
C ARG A 132 11.29 9.71 6.86
N PRO A 133 10.34 10.21 6.05
CA PRO A 133 10.04 11.62 6.01
C PRO A 133 9.45 12.07 7.36
N PRO A 134 9.82 13.26 7.88
CA PRO A 134 9.17 13.86 9.04
C PRO A 134 7.71 14.21 8.72
N ASP A 135 6.89 14.44 9.75
CA ASP A 135 5.44 14.64 9.57
C ASP A 135 5.11 15.91 8.77
N ASP A 136 5.91 16.94 8.91
CA ASP A 136 5.78 18.18 8.16
C ASP A 136 6.25 18.09 6.70
N ALA A 137 6.89 16.99 6.33
CA ALA A 137 7.25 16.66 4.95
C ALA A 137 6.24 15.76 4.24
N LYS A 138 5.16 15.35 4.91
CA LYS A 138 4.12 14.48 4.35
C LYS A 138 2.90 15.29 3.95
N GLY A 139 2.32 14.99 2.80
CA GLY A 139 1.08 15.60 2.35
C GLY A 139 0.22 14.65 1.55
N LEU A 140 -1.07 14.94 1.48
CA LEU A 140 -1.99 14.26 0.56
C LEU A 140 -1.62 14.60 -0.87
N LEU A 141 -1.52 13.58 -1.71
CA LEU A 141 -1.23 13.76 -3.13
C LEU A 141 -2.51 14.17 -3.87
N PHE A 142 -2.51 15.38 -4.40
CA PHE A 142 -3.51 15.90 -5.29
C PHE A 142 -2.96 15.95 -6.72
N ILE A 143 -3.77 15.51 -7.69
CA ILE A 143 -3.33 15.29 -9.07
C ILE A 143 -4.27 16.02 -10.02
N LYS A 144 -3.73 16.94 -10.80
CA LYS A 144 -4.48 17.67 -11.83
C LYS A 144 -4.05 17.21 -13.22
N PRO A 145 -4.99 16.69 -14.03
CA PRO A 145 -4.68 16.40 -15.42
C PRO A 145 -4.48 17.71 -16.22
N LEU A 146 -3.41 17.79 -16.98
CA LEU A 146 -3.14 18.87 -17.93
C LEU A 146 -3.57 18.49 -19.35
N ILE A 147 -3.79 17.21 -19.59
CA ILE A 147 -4.26 16.65 -20.87
C ILE A 147 -5.66 16.08 -20.64
N PRO A 148 -6.65 16.42 -21.48
CA PRO A 148 -8.00 15.88 -21.35
C PRO A 148 -8.03 14.34 -21.39
N HIS A 149 -8.91 13.75 -20.60
CA HIS A 149 -9.16 12.30 -20.56
C HIS A 149 -8.00 11.43 -20.06
N THR A 150 -7.05 12.00 -19.31
CA THR A 150 -5.98 11.24 -18.63
C THR A 150 -6.36 10.76 -17.23
N THR A 151 -7.48 11.26 -16.70
CA THR A 151 -8.10 10.81 -15.45
C THR A 151 -9.52 10.33 -15.69
N LEU A 152 -10.16 9.70 -14.70
CA LEU A 152 -11.57 9.33 -14.82
C LEU A 152 -12.42 10.58 -15.05
N ASN A 153 -13.50 10.43 -15.81
CA ASN A 153 -14.50 11.48 -15.94
C ASN A 153 -15.49 11.44 -14.77
N GLU A 154 -15.92 10.24 -14.40
CA GLU A 154 -16.90 10.03 -13.33
C GLU A 154 -16.85 8.59 -12.79
N TYR A 155 -17.32 8.38 -11.57
CA TYR A 155 -17.67 7.05 -11.08
C TYR A 155 -19.05 6.66 -11.59
N PHE A 156 -19.15 5.52 -12.23
CA PHE A 156 -20.39 5.06 -12.86
C PHE A 156 -21.55 5.01 -11.88
N LYS A 157 -22.60 5.81 -12.15
CA LYS A 157 -23.81 5.95 -11.31
C LYS A 157 -23.55 6.37 -9.85
N ASP A 158 -22.44 7.05 -9.58
CA ASP A 158 -22.11 7.56 -8.25
C ASP A 158 -21.62 9.01 -8.32
N GLU A 159 -22.58 9.92 -8.51
CA GLU A 159 -22.31 11.35 -8.58
C GLU A 159 -21.73 11.92 -7.28
N ARG A 160 -22.12 11.36 -6.13
CA ARG A 160 -21.60 11.80 -4.85
C ARG A 160 -20.11 11.51 -4.76
N ARG A 161 -19.70 10.29 -5.03
CA ARG A 161 -18.28 9.89 -5.02
C ARG A 161 -17.46 10.65 -6.06
N THR A 162 -18.06 10.93 -7.22
CA THR A 162 -17.40 11.73 -8.26
C THR A 162 -17.11 13.16 -7.77
N ARG A 163 -18.08 13.82 -7.13
CA ARG A 163 -17.88 15.15 -6.55
C ARG A 163 -16.87 15.18 -5.39
N GLU A 164 -16.86 14.14 -4.57
CA GLU A 164 -15.94 14.01 -3.44
C GLU A 164 -14.49 13.75 -3.89
N ALA A 165 -14.30 13.18 -5.08
CA ALA A 165 -12.99 12.82 -5.61
C ALA A 165 -12.21 13.99 -6.21
N PHE A 166 -12.91 15.04 -6.64
CA PHE A 166 -12.30 16.23 -7.24
C PHE A 166 -12.62 17.47 -6.43
N ASP A 167 -11.66 18.37 -6.33
CA ASP A 167 -11.92 19.71 -5.79
C ASP A 167 -12.45 20.66 -6.88
N ASP A 168 -12.80 21.89 -6.46
CA ASP A 168 -13.34 22.93 -7.36
C ASP A 168 -12.33 23.37 -8.44
N ASP A 169 -11.04 23.17 -8.22
CA ASP A 169 -9.95 23.46 -9.16
C ASP A 169 -9.64 22.29 -10.10
N GLY A 170 -10.35 21.17 -9.96
CA GLY A 170 -10.21 19.98 -10.79
C GLY A 170 -9.02 19.10 -10.42
N PHE A 171 -8.53 19.16 -9.19
CA PHE A 171 -7.58 18.21 -8.68
C PHE A 171 -8.27 16.96 -8.14
N PHE A 172 -7.81 15.80 -8.56
CA PHE A 172 -8.20 14.52 -7.98
C PHE A 172 -7.46 14.31 -6.66
N ASN A 173 -8.21 14.02 -5.60
CA ASN A 173 -7.65 13.61 -4.32
C ASN A 173 -7.37 12.11 -4.34
N SER A 174 -6.10 11.72 -4.28
CA SER A 174 -5.70 10.30 -4.31
C SER A 174 -5.99 9.55 -3.00
N ASP A 175 -6.24 10.27 -1.91
CA ASP A 175 -6.31 9.74 -0.54
C ASP A 175 -5.01 9.03 -0.10
N ASP A 176 -3.91 9.30 -0.77
CA ASP A 176 -2.61 8.74 -0.47
C ASP A 176 -1.64 9.82 0.03
N LEU A 177 -0.90 9.50 1.08
CA LEU A 177 0.16 10.34 1.64
C LEU A 177 1.47 10.12 0.88
N PHE A 178 2.08 11.22 0.52
CA PHE A 178 3.39 11.25 -0.12
C PHE A 178 4.32 12.25 0.56
N ALA A 179 5.62 12.03 0.38
CA ALA A 179 6.65 13.02 0.62
C ALA A 179 7.38 13.31 -0.70
N ARG A 180 7.97 14.51 -0.81
CA ARG A 180 8.80 14.86 -1.95
C ARG A 180 10.26 14.94 -1.51
N GLY A 181 11.12 14.15 -2.14
CA GLY A 181 12.56 14.17 -1.90
C GLY A 181 13.23 15.41 -2.51
N ILE A 182 14.41 15.79 -1.95
CA ILE A 182 15.29 16.82 -2.53
C ILE A 182 15.77 16.42 -3.93
N ASP A 183 15.74 15.12 -4.24
CA ASP A 183 16.04 14.56 -5.57
C ASP A 183 14.88 14.75 -6.58
N GLY A 184 13.77 15.35 -6.15
CA GLY A 184 12.59 15.61 -6.97
C GLY A 184 11.61 14.44 -7.10
N ARG A 185 11.96 13.25 -6.60
CA ARG A 185 11.05 12.10 -6.61
C ARG A 185 9.97 12.23 -5.55
N TYR A 186 8.85 11.60 -5.81
CA TYR A 186 7.78 11.40 -4.85
C TYR A 186 7.92 10.02 -4.20
N TYR A 187 7.65 9.95 -2.91
CA TYR A 187 7.77 8.75 -2.09
C TYR A 187 6.42 8.47 -1.44
N PHE A 188 5.88 7.30 -1.72
CA PHE A 188 4.65 6.85 -1.08
C PHE A 188 4.90 6.59 0.41
N VAL A 189 4.09 7.20 1.26
CA VAL A 189 4.17 7.07 2.71
C VAL A 189 3.09 6.14 3.25
N GLY A 190 1.90 6.19 2.67
CA GLY A 190 0.77 5.38 3.10
C GLY A 190 -0.56 5.94 2.63
N ARG A 191 -1.65 5.28 3.00
CA ARG A 191 -3.00 5.84 2.80
C ARG A 191 -3.38 6.78 3.93
N PHE A 192 -4.07 7.85 3.56
CA PHE A 192 -4.52 8.85 4.52
C PHE A 192 -5.73 8.39 5.34
N SER A 193 -6.47 7.37 4.89
CA SER A 193 -7.62 6.82 5.63
C SER A 193 -7.22 6.52 7.08
N ARG A 194 -7.20 7.58 7.90
CA ARG A 194 -6.88 7.49 9.33
C ARG A 194 -8.03 6.84 10.07
N ILE A 195 -7.70 6.03 11.03
CA ILE A 195 -8.68 5.51 11.99
C ILE A 195 -8.79 6.52 13.12
N ARG A 196 -9.95 7.13 13.28
CA ARG A 196 -10.16 8.07 14.39
C ARG A 196 -10.55 7.34 15.65
N VAL A 197 -9.64 7.27 16.62
CA VAL A 197 -9.82 6.54 17.87
C VAL A 197 -9.74 7.51 19.05
N SER A 198 -10.82 7.68 19.80
CA SER A 198 -10.86 8.53 21.00
C SER A 198 -10.35 9.97 20.76
N GLY A 199 -10.68 10.54 19.58
CA GLY A 199 -10.23 11.87 19.17
C GLY A 199 -8.85 11.92 18.51
N GLU A 200 -8.07 10.86 18.56
CA GLU A 200 -6.75 10.76 17.94
C GLU A 200 -6.84 10.19 16.52
N ASN A 201 -6.01 10.73 15.63
CA ASN A 201 -5.88 10.21 14.26
C ASN A 201 -4.79 9.14 14.24
N VAL A 202 -5.17 7.88 14.07
CA VAL A 202 -4.27 6.74 14.04
C VAL A 202 -4.00 6.32 12.60
N ASP A 203 -2.72 6.22 12.25
CA ASP A 203 -2.28 5.66 10.99
C ASP A 203 -2.38 4.12 11.04
N PRO A 204 -3.24 3.48 10.23
CA PRO A 204 -3.36 2.02 10.20
C PRO A 204 -2.05 1.33 9.84
N ILE A 205 -1.21 1.94 9.00
CA ILE A 205 0.07 1.36 8.60
C ILE A 205 1.03 1.33 9.80
N ALA A 206 1.07 2.40 10.60
CA ALA A 206 1.89 2.40 11.80
C ALA A 206 1.47 1.31 12.80
N VAL A 207 0.16 1.03 12.91
CA VAL A 207 -0.36 -0.09 13.72
C VAL A 207 0.11 -1.43 13.16
N GLN A 208 0.03 -1.64 11.86
CA GLN A 208 0.47 -2.85 11.18
C GLN A 208 1.98 -3.08 11.33
N ASP A 209 2.79 -2.04 11.12
CA ASP A 209 4.25 -2.10 11.24
C ASP A 209 4.70 -2.52 12.64
N VAL A 210 4.04 -2.01 13.68
CA VAL A 210 4.33 -2.42 15.04
C VAL A 210 3.84 -3.85 15.28
N ALA A 211 2.63 -4.20 14.85
CA ALA A 211 2.09 -5.55 15.01
C ALA A 211 2.99 -6.62 14.37
N MET A 212 3.53 -6.36 13.18
CA MET A 212 4.45 -7.28 12.49
C MET A 212 5.80 -7.48 13.19
N GLN A 213 6.15 -6.66 14.19
CA GLN A 213 7.33 -6.89 15.04
C GLN A 213 7.07 -7.98 16.11
N TYR A 214 5.82 -8.39 16.32
CA TYR A 214 5.49 -9.47 17.24
C TYR A 214 5.86 -10.81 16.63
N GLU A 215 6.58 -11.64 17.39
CA GLU A 215 7.25 -12.84 16.88
C GLU A 215 6.32 -13.80 16.12
N ALA A 216 5.09 -13.96 16.60
CA ALA A 216 4.12 -14.89 16.02
C ALA A 216 3.45 -14.38 14.73
N ILE A 217 3.43 -13.08 14.48
CA ILE A 217 2.69 -12.47 13.37
C ILE A 217 3.52 -12.53 12.07
N GLN A 218 2.88 -12.98 10.99
CA GLN A 218 3.45 -12.96 9.65
C GLN A 218 3.00 -11.73 8.86
N GLU A 219 1.69 -11.48 8.83
CA GLU A 219 1.10 -10.33 8.18
C GLU A 219 0.05 -9.69 9.08
N ALA A 220 -0.13 -8.39 8.95
CA ALA A 220 -1.11 -7.63 9.72
C ALA A 220 -1.82 -6.60 8.85
N VAL A 221 -3.14 -6.46 9.04
CA VAL A 221 -3.96 -5.43 8.39
C VAL A 221 -4.86 -4.77 9.42
N ALA A 222 -4.64 -3.48 9.66
CA ALA A 222 -5.45 -2.68 10.55
C ALA A 222 -6.55 -1.95 9.77
N VAL A 223 -7.76 -1.97 10.29
CA VAL A 223 -8.92 -1.28 9.69
C VAL A 223 -9.73 -0.58 10.78
N GLY A 224 -10.34 0.55 10.41
CA GLY A 224 -11.29 1.24 11.28
C GLY A 224 -12.67 0.58 11.23
N ILE A 225 -13.25 0.35 12.41
CA ILE A 225 -14.60 -0.17 12.58
C ILE A 225 -15.46 0.90 13.23
N ARG A 226 -16.50 1.35 12.54
CA ARG A 226 -17.50 2.25 13.12
C ARG A 226 -18.54 1.43 13.84
N LEU A 227 -18.62 1.59 15.16
CA LEU A 227 -19.67 0.96 15.96
C LEU A 227 -20.93 1.80 15.97
N PRO A 228 -22.13 1.18 16.14
CA PRO A 228 -23.38 1.92 16.32
C PRO A 228 -23.28 2.87 17.52
N ASN A 229 -23.78 4.11 17.36
CA ASN A 229 -23.84 5.14 18.40
C ASN A 229 -22.50 5.61 18.99
N VAL A 230 -21.39 5.41 18.27
CA VAL A 230 -20.07 5.91 18.65
C VAL A 230 -19.57 6.87 17.56
N SER A 231 -19.05 8.03 17.95
CA SER A 231 -18.56 9.05 17.00
C SER A 231 -17.24 8.67 16.36
N ASP A 232 -16.40 7.94 17.08
CA ASP A 232 -15.07 7.55 16.65
C ASP A 232 -15.04 6.08 16.20
N ASP A 233 -13.99 5.71 15.50
CA ASP A 233 -13.74 4.34 15.08
C ASP A 233 -13.05 3.55 16.20
N GLU A 234 -13.08 2.24 16.08
CA GLU A 234 -12.24 1.32 16.84
C GLU A 234 -11.31 0.57 15.88
N ILE A 235 -10.11 0.29 16.30
CA ILE A 235 -9.18 -0.47 15.47
C ILE A 235 -9.51 -1.95 15.53
N LYS A 236 -9.71 -2.57 14.36
CA LYS A 236 -9.63 -4.02 14.19
C LYS A 236 -8.32 -4.36 13.51
N LEU A 237 -7.51 -5.19 14.17
CA LEU A 237 -6.29 -5.76 13.64
C LEU A 237 -6.58 -7.20 13.17
N ASN A 238 -6.39 -7.44 11.90
CA ASN A 238 -6.47 -8.75 11.29
C ASN A 238 -5.06 -9.27 11.09
N VAL A 239 -4.77 -10.51 11.46
CA VAL A 239 -3.42 -11.06 11.41
C VAL A 239 -3.39 -12.45 10.79
N THR A 240 -2.30 -12.78 10.11
CA THR A 240 -1.90 -14.16 9.83
C THR A 240 -0.71 -14.51 10.70
N LEU A 241 -0.55 -15.79 11.01
CA LEU A 241 0.51 -16.25 11.88
C LEU A 241 1.60 -16.98 11.09
N LYS A 242 2.83 -16.93 11.59
CA LYS A 242 3.91 -17.76 11.08
C LYS A 242 3.60 -19.24 11.32
N GLN A 243 4.11 -20.10 10.48
CA GLN A 243 3.86 -21.54 10.56
C GLN A 243 4.26 -22.10 11.94
N GLY A 244 3.30 -22.75 12.59
CA GLY A 244 3.51 -23.35 13.92
C GLY A 244 3.54 -22.37 15.09
N ALA A 245 3.35 -21.07 14.86
CA ALA A 245 3.29 -20.08 15.93
C ALA A 245 1.96 -20.15 16.69
N THR A 246 2.02 -19.91 18.00
CA THR A 246 0.85 -19.68 18.86
C THR A 246 0.66 -18.19 19.11
N PHE A 247 -0.58 -17.76 19.27
CA PHE A 247 -0.89 -16.37 19.46
C PHE A 247 -1.93 -16.18 20.58
N ASP A 248 -1.55 -15.40 21.59
CA ASP A 248 -2.46 -14.95 22.64
C ASP A 248 -2.75 -13.46 22.46
N PRO A 249 -3.99 -13.07 22.11
CA PRO A 249 -4.36 -11.67 21.90
C PRO A 249 -4.22 -10.81 23.18
N VAL A 250 -4.29 -11.42 24.37
CA VAL A 250 -4.10 -10.72 25.65
C VAL A 250 -2.64 -10.32 25.82
N GLU A 251 -1.72 -11.26 25.63
CA GLU A 251 -0.28 -11.01 25.71
C GLU A 251 0.17 -10.02 24.63
N PHE A 252 -0.29 -10.22 23.41
CA PHE A 252 -0.02 -9.30 22.30
C PHE A 252 -0.49 -7.87 22.63
N SER A 253 -1.72 -7.70 23.14
CA SER A 253 -2.24 -6.37 23.46
C SER A 253 -1.41 -5.66 24.54
N LYS A 254 -0.95 -6.40 25.55
CA LYS A 254 -0.06 -5.85 26.59
C LYS A 254 1.29 -5.42 25.99
N TRP A 255 1.89 -6.30 25.19
CA TRP A 255 3.16 -6.04 24.52
C TRP A 255 3.04 -4.80 23.59
N MET A 256 1.94 -4.67 22.85
CA MET A 256 1.73 -3.53 21.98
C MET A 256 1.53 -2.22 22.75
N ALA A 257 0.80 -2.26 23.88
CA ALA A 257 0.61 -1.09 24.75
C ALA A 257 1.90 -0.56 25.39
N GLU A 258 2.96 -1.36 25.41
CA GLU A 258 4.29 -0.91 25.82
C GLU A 258 5.04 -0.14 24.75
N LYS A 259 4.68 -0.31 23.47
CA LYS A 259 5.41 0.22 22.32
C LYS A 259 4.74 1.44 21.67
N VAL A 260 3.42 1.55 21.80
CA VAL A 260 2.64 2.59 21.10
C VAL A 260 1.71 3.32 22.07
N MET A 261 1.16 4.45 21.62
CA MET A 261 0.10 5.14 22.35
C MET A 261 -1.16 4.25 22.44
N VAL A 262 -1.93 4.43 23.50
CA VAL A 262 -3.11 3.58 23.80
C VAL A 262 -4.12 3.58 22.65
N ALA A 263 -4.29 4.71 21.98
CA ALA A 263 -5.19 4.83 20.83
C ALA A 263 -4.81 3.90 19.65
N MET A 264 -3.56 3.50 19.54
CA MET A 264 -3.06 2.58 18.52
C MET A 264 -3.23 1.10 18.90
N VAL A 265 -3.55 0.79 20.15
CA VAL A 265 -3.74 -0.60 20.59
C VAL A 265 -5.11 -1.10 20.12
N PRO A 266 -5.16 -2.12 19.27
CA PRO A 266 -6.40 -2.61 18.68
C PRO A 266 -7.43 -3.01 19.74
N ARG A 267 -8.69 -2.65 19.53
CA ARG A 267 -9.79 -3.18 20.31
C ARG A 267 -10.15 -4.58 19.85
N PHE A 268 -10.21 -4.78 18.54
CA PHE A 268 -10.58 -6.04 17.93
C PHE A 268 -9.37 -6.71 17.29
N ILE A 269 -9.25 -8.02 17.47
CA ILE A 269 -8.20 -8.82 16.84
C ILE A 269 -8.84 -10.07 16.24
N GLU A 270 -8.48 -10.41 15.00
CA GLU A 270 -8.92 -11.64 14.36
C GLU A 270 -7.76 -12.31 13.64
N VAL A 271 -7.64 -13.62 13.85
CA VAL A 271 -6.60 -14.47 13.23
C VAL A 271 -7.17 -15.18 12.01
N TYR A 272 -6.49 -15.08 10.89
CA TYR A 272 -6.83 -15.74 9.63
C TYR A 272 -5.83 -16.88 9.39
N GLU A 273 -6.26 -18.11 9.65
CA GLU A 273 -5.41 -19.31 9.54
C GLU A 273 -5.04 -19.63 8.09
N ASP A 274 -5.97 -19.42 7.16
CA ASP A 274 -5.83 -19.73 5.73
C ASP A 274 -5.40 -18.50 4.89
N GLY A 275 -4.93 -17.43 5.53
CA GLY A 275 -4.63 -16.16 4.88
C GLY A 275 -5.83 -15.25 4.73
N PHE A 276 -5.58 -13.98 4.34
CA PHE A 276 -6.65 -13.00 4.17
C PHE A 276 -7.54 -13.30 2.96
N PRO A 277 -8.85 -12.95 3.01
CA PRO A 277 -9.71 -13.03 1.84
C PRO A 277 -9.22 -12.05 0.76
N VAL A 278 -8.96 -12.57 -0.45
CA VAL A 278 -8.42 -11.79 -1.56
C VAL A 278 -9.32 -11.82 -2.79
N THR A 279 -9.19 -10.80 -3.61
CA THR A 279 -9.81 -10.75 -4.93
C THR A 279 -9.05 -11.65 -5.93
N ALA A 280 -9.59 -11.83 -7.13
CA ALA A 280 -8.89 -12.54 -8.22
C ALA A 280 -7.53 -11.90 -8.58
N THR A 281 -7.33 -10.62 -8.26
CA THR A 281 -6.08 -9.88 -8.47
C THR A 281 -5.19 -9.83 -7.22
N GLN A 282 -5.41 -10.71 -6.24
CA GLN A 282 -4.65 -10.82 -4.99
C GLN A 282 -4.69 -9.58 -4.08
N LYS A 283 -5.69 -8.72 -4.24
CA LYS A 283 -5.93 -7.61 -3.30
C LYS A 283 -6.81 -8.06 -2.16
N ILE A 284 -6.45 -7.69 -0.94
CA ILE A 284 -7.25 -7.99 0.26
C ILE A 284 -8.63 -7.36 0.13
N LYS A 285 -9.67 -8.14 0.39
CA LYS A 285 -11.07 -7.70 0.41
C LYS A 285 -11.37 -6.98 1.72
N VAL A 286 -11.06 -5.70 1.76
CA VAL A 286 -11.17 -4.87 2.96
C VAL A 286 -12.58 -4.90 3.59
N ALA A 287 -13.64 -5.00 2.79
CA ALA A 287 -15.00 -5.09 3.30
C ALA A 287 -15.21 -6.34 4.17
N GLU A 288 -14.67 -7.50 3.74
CA GLU A 288 -14.79 -8.75 4.48
C GLU A 288 -14.01 -8.74 5.80
N ILE A 289 -12.79 -8.19 5.80
CA ILE A 289 -11.97 -8.12 7.03
C ILE A 289 -12.42 -7.04 8.02
N LYS A 290 -13.31 -6.13 7.62
CA LYS A 290 -13.97 -5.17 8.52
C LYS A 290 -15.09 -5.78 9.35
N GLU A 291 -15.65 -6.88 8.94
CA GLU A 291 -16.76 -7.52 9.68
C GLU A 291 -16.28 -8.02 11.05
N ILE A 292 -17.10 -7.80 12.07
CA ILE A 292 -16.90 -8.40 13.39
C ILE A 292 -17.61 -9.75 13.37
N THR A 293 -16.83 -10.81 13.47
CA THR A 293 -17.32 -12.18 13.46
C THR A 293 -17.30 -12.81 14.86
N ASP A 294 -17.77 -14.02 15.01
CA ASP A 294 -17.65 -14.82 16.23
C ASP A 294 -16.20 -15.19 16.57
N LYS A 295 -15.29 -15.14 15.58
CA LYS A 295 -13.86 -15.35 15.76
C LYS A 295 -13.12 -14.08 16.19
N THR A 296 -13.76 -12.92 16.11
CA THR A 296 -13.14 -11.64 16.48
C THR A 296 -13.03 -11.52 18.00
N TRP A 297 -11.81 -11.50 18.49
CA TRP A 297 -11.55 -11.21 19.89
C TRP A 297 -11.75 -9.72 20.20
N ASP A 298 -12.38 -9.40 21.34
CA ASP A 298 -12.64 -8.03 21.79
C ASP A 298 -11.94 -7.75 23.12
N ARG A 299 -10.96 -6.85 23.09
CA ARG A 299 -10.16 -6.42 24.25
C ARG A 299 -11.03 -5.91 25.41
N GLN A 300 -12.11 -5.19 25.11
CA GLN A 300 -12.99 -4.65 26.16
C GLN A 300 -13.80 -5.77 26.83
N LYS A 301 -14.27 -6.75 26.07
CA LYS A 301 -14.96 -7.94 26.62
C LYS A 301 -14.03 -8.80 27.46
N ALA A 302 -12.73 -8.82 27.12
CA ALA A 302 -11.70 -9.49 27.90
C ALA A 302 -11.28 -8.71 29.17
N GLY A 303 -11.89 -7.56 29.43
CA GLY A 303 -11.59 -6.73 30.62
C GLY A 303 -10.26 -5.99 30.58
N LEU A 304 -9.55 -6.00 29.43
CA LEU A 304 -8.26 -5.31 29.29
C LEU A 304 -8.49 -3.80 29.03
N LYS A 305 -8.02 -3.00 29.98
CA LYS A 305 -7.99 -1.54 29.89
C LYS A 305 -6.58 -1.02 30.00
N PHE A 306 -6.20 -0.12 29.10
CA PHE A 306 -4.94 0.60 29.17
C PHE A 306 -5.22 2.07 29.47
N SER A 307 -4.40 2.66 30.35
CA SER A 307 -4.42 4.10 30.62
C SER A 307 -3.29 4.78 29.86
N ALA A 308 -3.53 5.99 29.38
CA ALA A 308 -2.45 6.80 28.81
C ALA A 308 -1.29 6.89 29.82
N ARG A 309 -0.08 6.61 29.37
CA ARG A 309 1.11 6.90 30.18
C ARG A 309 1.16 8.43 30.40
N LYS A 310 1.23 8.85 31.65
CA LYS A 310 1.43 10.25 32.01
C LYS A 310 2.79 10.74 31.56
#